data_f893fd43bc4969dbe5c4c5d07a05f09f
#
_entry.id   f893fd43bc4969dbe5c4c5d07a05f09f
#
_cell.length_a   1.000
_cell.length_b   1.000
_cell.length_c   1.000
_cell.angle_alpha   90.00
_cell.angle_beta   90.00
_cell.angle_gamma   90.00
#
_symmetry.space_group_name_H-M   'P 1'
#
loop_
_entity.id
_entity.type
_entity.pdbx_description
1 polymer ?
#
loop_
_entity_poly.entity_id
_entity_poly.type
_entity_poly.pdbx_seq_one_letter_code
_entity_poly.pdbx_strand_id
1 'polypeptide(L)'
;MITDAPALSREVSALKGRVSITVFTKDEGPLSGVIGVAVSSRGDKAFYAPVSSIPVDTLASIMKDMLEDSVIRKETDNAKALHIFSMSHSIRAAGVGIDTSLASYVINPSKPGHSIDALAHEYLGSAVVEGDVEDMTIEEAAVFACRKACKVLKLSEILEKELKDTGLYKLYSEMELPLSEVLAGMETAGIKVDRDLLSDLSKEMEIELCGMEGRIYASAGMEFNINSPKQLSELLFEKLKLKPVRKTKTGFSTDEEVLTQLAARHEVPSLIIGYRQLSKLKSTYVDALLDLIDPTTGRVHTSFNQTVTATGRLSSSRPNLQNIPVRSGSAGRIREAFVAEKGFRFLSADYSQIELRIVAHMSGDPVLVDAFTKGEDIHSRTASEVFGVLPALVTPEMRRRAKAINFGIIYGMGPYGLSTELGISMKEALEYIESYFNHYRSVKELIDRTVVEAAERGYTVTLFGRRRFIPELKSPVEQTMRLGQRLAINTPIQGTAADMIKAAMVNIDKRLKAEGAASRMILQIHDELLFEVADKEFGAIEALIREEMEGTIELKVPVKVNVKSGINWNAVE
;
A
#
# COMPACT_ATOMS: atom_id res chain seq x y z
N MET A 1 -13.28 32.68 -13.72
CA MET A 1 -12.42 32.93 -12.59
C MET A 1 -13.09 33.87 -11.60
N ILE A 2 -12.97 33.60 -10.29
CA ILE A 2 -13.47 34.46 -9.21
C ILE A 2 -12.29 34.89 -8.35
N THR A 3 -12.11 36.20 -8.21
CA THR A 3 -10.94 36.79 -7.55
C THR A 3 -11.28 37.59 -6.29
N ASP A 4 -12.58 37.70 -5.96
CA ASP A 4 -13.05 38.38 -4.73
C ASP A 4 -13.99 37.52 -3.91
N ALA A 5 -13.91 37.64 -2.59
CA ALA A 5 -14.67 36.86 -1.62
C ALA A 5 -16.21 37.06 -1.73
N PRO A 6 -16.76 38.28 -1.93
CA PRO A 6 -18.20 38.48 -2.09
C PRO A 6 -18.78 37.77 -3.33
N ALA A 7 -18.04 37.75 -4.46
CA ALA A 7 -18.48 37.03 -5.66
C ALA A 7 -18.46 35.52 -5.42
N LEU A 8 -17.41 35.01 -4.75
CA LEU A 8 -17.32 33.59 -4.38
C LEU A 8 -18.48 33.18 -3.47
N SER A 9 -18.77 33.97 -2.44
CA SER A 9 -19.87 33.70 -1.51
C SER A 9 -21.24 33.60 -2.22
N ARG A 10 -21.50 34.49 -3.20
CA ARG A 10 -22.75 34.45 -4.00
C ARG A 10 -22.86 33.17 -4.84
N GLU A 11 -21.78 32.80 -5.53
CA GLU A 11 -21.79 31.59 -6.37
C GLU A 11 -21.91 30.32 -5.51
N VAL A 12 -21.18 30.23 -4.39
CA VAL A 12 -21.25 29.09 -3.46
C VAL A 12 -22.63 28.93 -2.84
N SER A 13 -23.25 30.05 -2.37
CA SER A 13 -24.60 30.03 -1.78
C SER A 13 -25.69 29.62 -2.76
N ALA A 14 -25.47 29.76 -4.07
CA ALA A 14 -26.39 29.34 -5.12
C ALA A 14 -26.30 27.84 -5.47
N LEU A 15 -25.26 27.12 -4.96
CA LEU A 15 -25.05 25.70 -5.25
C LEU A 15 -26.12 24.85 -4.58
N LYS A 16 -26.67 23.90 -5.32
CA LYS A 16 -27.69 22.95 -4.83
C LYS A 16 -27.57 21.63 -5.58
N GLY A 17 -28.02 20.57 -4.94
CA GLY A 17 -28.10 19.24 -5.56
C GLY A 17 -26.73 18.60 -5.79
N ARG A 18 -26.34 18.41 -7.03
CA ARG A 18 -25.10 17.75 -7.42
C ARG A 18 -24.08 18.76 -7.94
N VAL A 19 -22.90 18.79 -7.37
CA VAL A 19 -21.81 19.67 -7.77
C VAL A 19 -20.51 18.88 -7.89
N SER A 20 -19.60 19.29 -8.78
CA SER A 20 -18.24 18.78 -8.74
C SER A 20 -17.32 19.77 -8.04
N ILE A 21 -16.34 19.25 -7.29
CA ILE A 21 -15.32 20.02 -6.61
C ILE A 21 -13.96 19.38 -6.90
N THR A 22 -13.04 20.17 -7.43
CA THR A 22 -11.65 19.77 -7.65
C THR A 22 -10.74 20.69 -6.85
N VAL A 23 -9.94 20.13 -5.94
CA VAL A 23 -8.93 20.86 -5.17
C VAL A 23 -7.59 20.70 -5.90
N PHE A 24 -6.94 21.80 -6.21
CA PHE A 24 -5.62 21.84 -6.82
C PHE A 24 -4.57 22.12 -5.75
N THR A 25 -3.54 21.30 -5.69
CA THR A 25 -2.44 21.38 -4.74
C THR A 25 -1.10 21.45 -5.48
N LYS A 26 -0.07 22.03 -4.84
CA LYS A 26 1.28 22.09 -5.41
C LYS A 26 1.89 20.73 -5.67
N ASP A 27 1.72 19.84 -4.68
CA ASP A 27 2.23 18.48 -4.71
C ASP A 27 1.13 17.51 -4.30
N GLU A 28 1.39 16.21 -4.45
CA GLU A 28 0.59 15.16 -3.84
C GLU A 28 1.05 14.93 -2.41
N GLY A 29 0.24 15.25 -1.43
CA GLY A 29 0.54 15.00 -0.01
C GLY A 29 -0.31 15.83 0.93
N PRO A 30 -0.42 15.43 2.21
CA PRO A 30 -1.33 16.05 3.16
C PRO A 30 -0.90 17.46 3.61
N LEU A 31 0.39 17.79 3.45
CA LEU A 31 0.92 19.12 3.78
C LEU A 31 1.08 20.02 2.55
N SER A 32 0.64 19.56 1.39
CA SER A 32 0.77 20.34 0.15
C SER A 32 -0.11 21.58 0.17
N GLY A 33 0.47 22.71 -0.23
CA GLY A 33 -0.25 23.97 -0.33
C GLY A 33 -1.34 23.92 -1.40
N VAL A 34 -2.54 24.40 -1.08
CA VAL A 34 -3.64 24.54 -2.04
C VAL A 34 -3.36 25.70 -2.99
N ILE A 35 -3.51 25.47 -4.29
CA ILE A 35 -3.37 26.49 -5.35
C ILE A 35 -4.72 27.15 -5.64
N GLY A 36 -5.80 26.37 -5.60
CA GLY A 36 -7.14 26.85 -5.86
C GLY A 36 -8.18 25.74 -5.86
N VAL A 37 -9.45 26.13 -5.97
CA VAL A 37 -10.59 25.20 -6.03
C VAL A 37 -11.45 25.54 -7.23
N ALA A 38 -11.81 24.51 -8.01
CA ALA A 38 -12.79 24.64 -9.09
C ALA A 38 -14.09 23.93 -8.71
N VAL A 39 -15.21 24.56 -9.06
CA VAL A 39 -16.55 24.01 -8.80
C VAL A 39 -17.40 24.10 -10.05
N SER A 40 -18.16 23.02 -10.35
CA SER A 40 -19.18 23.01 -11.39
C SER A 40 -20.50 22.50 -10.85
N SER A 41 -21.60 23.20 -11.12
CA SER A 41 -22.96 22.74 -10.82
C SER A 41 -23.72 22.26 -12.06
N ARG A 42 -23.12 22.46 -13.24
CA ARG A 42 -23.64 21.99 -14.53
C ARG A 42 -22.45 21.60 -15.39
N GLY A 43 -22.57 20.57 -16.20
CA GLY A 43 -21.48 20.06 -17.01
C GLY A 43 -20.92 21.02 -18.08
N ASP A 44 -21.39 22.25 -18.14
CA ASP A 44 -20.97 23.32 -19.07
C ASP A 44 -20.65 24.64 -18.37
N LYS A 45 -20.91 24.77 -17.06
CA LYS A 45 -20.67 25.99 -16.26
C LYS A 45 -19.85 25.65 -15.00
N ALA A 46 -18.72 26.32 -14.86
CA ALA A 46 -17.85 26.17 -13.70
C ALA A 46 -17.19 27.49 -13.32
N PHE A 47 -16.71 27.59 -12.09
CA PHE A 47 -15.84 28.68 -11.65
C PHE A 47 -14.58 28.12 -10.99
N TYR A 48 -13.53 28.93 -10.99
CA TYR A 48 -12.26 28.65 -10.30
C TYR A 48 -11.92 29.82 -9.38
N ALA A 49 -11.56 29.50 -8.13
CA ALA A 49 -11.12 30.44 -7.11
C ALA A 49 -9.65 30.16 -6.77
N PRO A 50 -8.69 30.97 -7.26
CA PRO A 50 -7.27 30.80 -6.96
C PRO A 50 -6.91 31.36 -5.58
N VAL A 51 -6.05 30.66 -4.86
CA VAL A 51 -5.56 31.09 -3.54
C VAL A 51 -4.69 32.35 -3.61
N SER A 52 -4.09 32.64 -4.76
CA SER A 52 -3.36 33.89 -5.01
C SER A 52 -4.26 35.13 -4.96
N SER A 53 -5.57 35.00 -5.16
CA SER A 53 -6.55 36.10 -5.11
C SER A 53 -7.43 36.05 -3.85
N ILE A 54 -7.78 34.85 -3.37
CA ILE A 54 -8.59 34.64 -2.17
C ILE A 54 -7.80 33.73 -1.24
N PRO A 55 -7.33 34.22 -0.06
CA PRO A 55 -6.58 33.40 0.89
C PRO A 55 -7.30 32.11 1.23
N VAL A 56 -6.57 31.01 1.41
CA VAL A 56 -7.11 29.66 1.58
C VAL A 56 -8.10 29.56 2.75
N ASP A 57 -7.83 30.21 3.87
CA ASP A 57 -8.73 30.23 5.04
C ASP A 57 -10.06 30.93 4.72
N THR A 58 -10.01 32.04 3.95
CA THR A 58 -11.21 32.75 3.51
C THR A 58 -12.02 31.89 2.52
N LEU A 59 -11.33 31.22 1.60
CA LEU A 59 -11.95 30.31 0.64
C LEU A 59 -12.63 29.15 1.37
N ALA A 60 -11.93 28.50 2.31
CA ALA A 60 -12.47 27.41 3.12
C ALA A 60 -13.68 27.86 3.96
N SER A 61 -13.59 29.04 4.60
CA SER A 61 -14.70 29.61 5.39
C SER A 61 -15.96 29.87 4.55
N ILE A 62 -15.81 30.38 3.33
CA ILE A 62 -16.95 30.60 2.40
C ILE A 62 -17.56 29.27 1.95
N MET A 63 -16.74 28.25 1.75
CA MET A 63 -17.20 26.93 1.28
C MET A 63 -17.75 26.05 2.40
N LYS A 64 -17.58 26.41 3.67
CA LYS A 64 -17.86 25.56 4.84
C LYS A 64 -19.29 25.01 4.81
N ASP A 65 -20.30 25.88 4.75
CA ASP A 65 -21.71 25.47 4.82
C ASP A 65 -22.06 24.48 3.68
N MET A 66 -21.55 24.73 2.47
CA MET A 66 -21.75 23.84 1.34
C MET A 66 -21.00 22.51 1.53
N LEU A 67 -19.78 22.53 2.08
CA LEU A 67 -19.00 21.32 2.32
C LEU A 67 -19.63 20.43 3.40
N GLU A 68 -20.20 21.03 4.46
CA GLU A 68 -20.82 20.30 5.58
C GLU A 68 -22.26 19.86 5.28
N ASP A 69 -22.93 20.44 4.27
CA ASP A 69 -24.29 20.05 3.88
C ASP A 69 -24.30 18.70 3.16
N SER A 70 -24.82 17.67 3.81
CA SER A 70 -24.92 16.32 3.23
C SER A 70 -25.96 16.20 2.09
N VAL A 71 -26.86 17.18 1.93
CA VAL A 71 -27.86 17.20 0.85
C VAL A 71 -27.23 17.62 -0.48
N ILE A 72 -26.20 18.46 -0.43
CA ILE A 72 -25.40 18.82 -1.60
C ILE A 72 -24.41 17.69 -1.86
N ARG A 73 -24.59 16.96 -2.95
CA ARG A 73 -23.70 15.87 -3.34
C ARG A 73 -22.46 16.41 -4.06
N LYS A 74 -21.26 16.13 -3.53
CA LYS A 74 -19.96 16.57 -4.04
C LYS A 74 -19.30 15.45 -4.84
N GLU A 75 -19.20 15.62 -6.14
CA GLU A 75 -18.43 14.76 -7.03
C GLU A 75 -17.00 15.30 -7.14
N THR A 76 -16.02 14.43 -7.24
CA THR A 76 -14.61 14.87 -7.29
C THR A 76 -13.76 13.93 -8.13
N ASP A 77 -12.56 14.33 -8.43
CA ASP A 77 -11.53 13.47 -9.01
C ASP A 77 -10.54 12.94 -7.96
N ASN A 78 -10.59 13.48 -6.73
CA ASN A 78 -9.77 13.07 -5.62
C ASN A 78 -10.46 13.38 -4.28
N ALA A 79 -11.25 12.43 -3.78
CA ALA A 79 -12.00 12.58 -2.52
C ALA A 79 -11.06 12.78 -1.32
N LYS A 80 -9.91 12.10 -1.31
CA LYS A 80 -8.91 12.25 -0.25
C LYS A 80 -8.36 13.67 -0.16
N ALA A 81 -8.02 14.30 -1.28
CA ALA A 81 -7.58 15.70 -1.31
C ALA A 81 -8.67 16.66 -0.79
N LEU A 82 -9.93 16.41 -1.15
CA LEU A 82 -11.08 17.18 -0.62
C LEU A 82 -11.22 17.02 0.90
N HIS A 83 -11.07 15.81 1.43
CA HIS A 83 -11.09 15.55 2.87
C HIS A 83 -9.91 16.22 3.58
N ILE A 84 -8.68 16.13 3.05
CA ILE A 84 -7.50 16.81 3.62
C ILE A 84 -7.72 18.33 3.67
N PHE A 85 -8.15 18.94 2.55
CA PHE A 85 -8.47 20.37 2.50
C PHE A 85 -9.49 20.76 3.57
N SER A 86 -10.55 19.99 3.72
CA SER A 86 -11.61 20.26 4.69
C SER A 86 -11.10 20.12 6.13
N MET A 87 -10.41 19.01 6.45
CA MET A 87 -9.87 18.73 7.79
C MET A 87 -8.84 19.76 8.24
N SER A 88 -7.99 20.25 7.33
CA SER A 88 -6.98 21.29 7.62
C SER A 88 -7.62 22.63 8.04
N HIS A 89 -8.89 22.84 7.73
CA HIS A 89 -9.66 24.04 8.11
C HIS A 89 -10.78 23.74 9.13
N SER A 90 -10.71 22.59 9.82
CA SER A 90 -11.73 22.16 10.79
C SER A 90 -13.14 22.06 10.19
N ILE A 91 -13.24 21.64 8.93
CA ILE A 91 -14.48 21.41 8.20
C ILE A 91 -14.63 19.90 7.97
N ARG A 92 -15.85 19.37 8.09
CA ARG A 92 -16.16 17.99 7.72
C ARG A 92 -16.86 17.95 6.37
N ALA A 93 -16.16 17.48 5.33
CA ALA A 93 -16.80 17.28 4.03
C ALA A 93 -17.85 16.15 4.10
N ALA A 94 -19.12 16.51 4.01
CA ALA A 94 -20.24 15.58 4.00
C ALA A 94 -20.83 15.44 2.59
N GLY A 95 -21.53 14.34 2.31
CA GLY A 95 -22.19 14.12 1.02
C GLY A 95 -21.21 13.96 -0.15
N VAL A 96 -19.99 13.50 0.08
CA VAL A 96 -19.05 13.14 -0.99
C VAL A 96 -19.65 11.97 -1.78
N GLY A 97 -19.74 12.14 -3.10
CA GLY A 97 -20.40 11.22 -4.02
C GLY A 97 -19.39 10.37 -4.81
N ILE A 98 -19.31 10.61 -6.12
CA ILE A 98 -18.34 9.89 -6.95
C ILE A 98 -16.98 10.60 -6.97
N ASP A 99 -15.95 9.85 -6.56
CA ASP A 99 -14.57 10.10 -6.94
C ASP A 99 -14.32 9.36 -8.25
N THR A 100 -14.06 10.09 -9.33
CA THR A 100 -13.93 9.50 -10.68
C THR A 100 -12.72 8.58 -10.80
N SER A 101 -11.62 8.88 -10.10
CA SER A 101 -10.42 8.05 -10.11
C SER A 101 -10.64 6.75 -9.35
N LEU A 102 -11.24 6.79 -8.15
CA LEU A 102 -11.59 5.60 -7.39
C LEU A 102 -12.65 4.75 -8.09
N ALA A 103 -13.68 5.38 -8.67
CA ALA A 103 -14.71 4.66 -9.41
C ALA A 103 -14.13 3.88 -10.60
N SER A 104 -13.29 4.53 -11.40
CA SER A 104 -12.57 3.89 -12.50
C SER A 104 -11.68 2.73 -12.04
N TYR A 105 -10.96 2.94 -10.93
CA TYR A 105 -10.12 1.90 -10.36
C TYR A 105 -10.93 0.67 -9.88
N VAL A 106 -12.06 0.89 -9.21
CA VAL A 106 -12.95 -0.21 -8.77
C VAL A 106 -13.51 -0.98 -9.95
N ILE A 107 -13.88 -0.28 -11.04
CA ILE A 107 -14.38 -0.90 -12.28
C ILE A 107 -13.28 -1.75 -12.93
N ASN A 108 -12.07 -1.21 -13.07
CA ASN A 108 -10.95 -1.94 -13.67
C ASN A 108 -9.58 -1.50 -13.09
N PRO A 109 -9.08 -2.18 -12.06
CA PRO A 109 -7.80 -1.85 -11.43
C PRO A 109 -6.57 -2.16 -12.31
N SER A 110 -6.75 -2.80 -13.45
CA SER A 110 -5.67 -3.14 -14.38
C SER A 110 -5.42 -2.07 -15.45
N LYS A 111 -6.19 -0.97 -15.45
CA LYS A 111 -5.94 0.17 -16.35
C LYS A 111 -4.60 0.85 -16.00
N PRO A 112 -3.87 1.37 -16.99
CA PRO A 112 -2.57 2.01 -16.79
C PRO A 112 -2.65 3.35 -16.02
N GLY A 113 -3.86 3.93 -15.89
CA GLY A 113 -4.11 5.15 -15.15
C GLY A 113 -5.60 5.45 -15.01
N HIS A 114 -5.92 6.25 -13.97
CA HIS A 114 -7.27 6.64 -13.61
C HIS A 114 -7.43 8.16 -13.56
N SER A 115 -6.56 8.91 -14.25
CA SER A 115 -6.63 10.36 -14.29
C SER A 115 -7.88 10.84 -15.02
N ILE A 116 -8.36 12.02 -14.62
CA ILE A 116 -9.56 12.64 -15.23
C ILE A 116 -9.41 12.82 -16.74
N ASP A 117 -8.21 13.11 -17.24
CA ASP A 117 -7.99 13.31 -18.66
C ASP A 117 -8.00 12.00 -19.44
N ALA A 118 -7.43 10.93 -18.89
CA ALA A 118 -7.55 9.59 -19.48
C ALA A 118 -9.01 9.13 -19.55
N LEU A 119 -9.77 9.35 -18.47
CA LEU A 119 -11.18 9.01 -18.41
C LEU A 119 -12.02 9.87 -19.37
N ALA A 120 -11.75 11.18 -19.45
CA ALA A 120 -12.44 12.04 -20.40
C ALA A 120 -12.14 11.68 -21.85
N HIS A 121 -10.94 11.23 -22.14
CA HIS A 121 -10.63 10.71 -23.47
C HIS A 121 -11.42 9.43 -23.78
N GLU A 122 -11.44 8.49 -22.85
CA GLU A 122 -12.10 7.19 -23.00
C GLU A 122 -13.64 7.32 -23.12
N TYR A 123 -14.26 8.09 -22.22
CA TYR A 123 -15.72 8.12 -22.09
C TYR A 123 -16.40 9.30 -22.79
N LEU A 124 -15.69 10.43 -22.98
CA LEU A 124 -16.24 11.66 -23.56
C LEU A 124 -15.64 12.01 -24.92
N GLY A 125 -14.65 11.24 -25.42
CA GLY A 125 -13.94 11.57 -26.66
C GLY A 125 -13.18 12.90 -26.61
N SER A 126 -12.89 13.41 -25.41
CA SER A 126 -12.20 14.69 -25.24
C SER A 126 -10.71 14.55 -25.53
N ALA A 127 -10.08 15.57 -26.13
CA ALA A 127 -8.65 15.61 -26.26
C ALA A 127 -7.99 15.62 -24.86
N VAL A 128 -6.87 14.89 -24.73
CA VAL A 128 -6.04 14.94 -23.53
C VAL A 128 -5.36 16.31 -23.49
N VAL A 129 -5.51 17.00 -22.37
CA VAL A 129 -4.85 18.29 -22.12
C VAL A 129 -3.86 18.06 -20.99
N GLU A 130 -2.60 17.86 -21.35
CA GLU A 130 -1.52 17.74 -20.37
C GLU A 130 -1.14 19.14 -19.85
N GLY A 131 -0.82 19.24 -18.57
CA GLY A 131 -0.32 20.44 -17.91
C GLY A 131 -0.60 20.44 -16.43
N ASP A 132 0.24 21.13 -15.69
CA ASP A 132 0.07 21.39 -14.28
C ASP A 132 -0.40 22.85 -14.08
N VAL A 133 -1.37 23.05 -13.19
CA VAL A 133 -1.88 24.39 -12.87
C VAL A 133 -0.78 25.32 -12.34
N GLU A 134 0.24 24.77 -11.72
CA GLU A 134 1.39 25.53 -11.18
C GLU A 134 2.23 26.20 -12.27
N ASP A 135 2.33 25.55 -13.44
CA ASP A 135 3.13 26.04 -14.58
C ASP A 135 2.34 27.00 -15.51
N MET A 136 1.06 27.23 -15.21
CA MET A 136 0.15 28.03 -16.04
C MET A 136 0.02 29.48 -15.54
N THR A 137 -0.27 30.39 -16.45
CA THR A 137 -0.81 31.70 -16.03
C THR A 137 -2.14 31.53 -15.31
N ILE A 138 -2.54 32.51 -14.51
CA ILE A 138 -3.76 32.40 -13.71
C ILE A 138 -5.03 32.24 -14.58
N GLU A 139 -5.03 32.85 -15.77
CA GLU A 139 -6.11 32.74 -16.76
C GLU A 139 -6.14 31.35 -17.40
N GLU A 140 -5.00 30.80 -17.78
CA GLU A 140 -4.89 29.44 -18.31
C GLU A 140 -5.31 28.41 -17.26
N ALA A 141 -4.80 28.55 -16.02
CA ALA A 141 -5.17 27.74 -14.89
C ALA A 141 -6.68 27.75 -14.62
N ALA A 142 -7.31 28.92 -14.72
CA ALA A 142 -8.78 29.03 -14.54
C ALA A 142 -9.54 28.28 -15.63
N VAL A 143 -9.12 28.37 -16.88
CA VAL A 143 -9.75 27.63 -17.99
C VAL A 143 -9.57 26.13 -17.83
N PHE A 144 -8.34 25.69 -17.50
CA PHE A 144 -8.01 24.29 -17.26
C PHE A 144 -8.84 23.71 -16.10
N ALA A 145 -8.83 24.39 -14.96
CA ALA A 145 -9.53 23.95 -13.73
C ALA A 145 -11.06 23.87 -13.94
N CYS A 146 -11.67 24.88 -14.59
CA CYS A 146 -13.09 24.85 -14.92
C CYS A 146 -13.45 23.70 -15.87
N ARG A 147 -12.65 23.46 -16.89
CA ARG A 147 -12.84 22.30 -17.79
C ARG A 147 -12.75 20.98 -17.04
N LYS A 148 -11.78 20.85 -16.13
CA LYS A 148 -11.61 19.66 -15.31
C LYS A 148 -12.84 19.43 -14.42
N ALA A 149 -13.34 20.45 -13.71
CA ALA A 149 -14.54 20.34 -12.89
C ALA A 149 -15.78 19.94 -13.72
N CYS A 150 -15.97 20.50 -14.92
CA CYS A 150 -17.06 20.09 -15.82
C CYS A 150 -16.92 18.61 -16.27
N LYS A 151 -15.70 18.14 -16.56
CA LYS A 151 -15.44 16.75 -16.91
C LYS A 151 -15.78 15.81 -15.73
N VAL A 152 -15.36 16.16 -14.50
CA VAL A 152 -15.69 15.40 -13.28
C VAL A 152 -17.20 15.19 -13.17
N LEU A 153 -17.99 16.24 -13.30
CA LEU A 153 -19.44 16.13 -13.15
C LEU A 153 -20.09 15.22 -14.20
N LYS A 154 -19.62 15.26 -15.46
CA LYS A 154 -20.11 14.38 -16.53
C LYS A 154 -19.70 12.94 -16.33
N LEU A 155 -18.42 12.71 -15.99
CA LEU A 155 -17.88 11.37 -15.80
C LEU A 155 -18.48 10.69 -14.58
N SER A 156 -18.78 11.44 -13.51
CA SER A 156 -19.35 10.87 -12.30
C SER A 156 -20.71 10.19 -12.56
N GLU A 157 -21.54 10.71 -13.48
CA GLU A 157 -22.80 10.07 -13.87
C GLU A 157 -22.59 8.76 -14.63
N ILE A 158 -21.63 8.76 -15.55
CA ILE A 158 -21.29 7.57 -16.36
C ILE A 158 -20.71 6.47 -15.48
N LEU A 159 -19.73 6.82 -14.64
CA LEU A 159 -19.03 5.86 -13.77
C LEU A 159 -19.96 5.33 -12.66
N GLU A 160 -20.86 6.16 -12.12
CA GLU A 160 -21.85 5.69 -11.16
C GLU A 160 -22.80 4.65 -11.77
N LYS A 161 -23.23 4.89 -13.01
CA LYS A 161 -24.06 3.94 -13.74
C LYS A 161 -23.28 2.63 -13.98
N GLU A 162 -22.03 2.71 -14.43
CA GLU A 162 -21.21 1.53 -14.69
C GLU A 162 -20.93 0.72 -13.42
N LEU A 163 -20.66 1.37 -12.28
CA LEU A 163 -20.54 0.71 -10.97
C LEU A 163 -21.81 -0.07 -10.61
N LYS A 164 -22.99 0.50 -10.88
CA LYS A 164 -24.29 -0.17 -10.62
C LYS A 164 -24.53 -1.32 -11.57
N ASP A 165 -24.33 -1.11 -12.87
CA ASP A 165 -24.54 -2.12 -13.91
C ASP A 165 -23.58 -3.33 -13.74
N THR A 166 -22.40 -3.09 -13.22
CA THR A 166 -21.40 -4.16 -12.93
C THR A 166 -21.53 -4.78 -11.55
N GLY A 167 -22.41 -4.27 -10.67
CA GLY A 167 -22.59 -4.73 -9.29
C GLY A 167 -21.45 -4.35 -8.34
N LEU A 168 -20.60 -3.39 -8.72
CA LEU A 168 -19.45 -2.93 -7.92
C LEU A 168 -19.77 -1.72 -7.04
N TYR A 169 -20.98 -1.16 -7.15
CA TYR A 169 -21.38 0.04 -6.42
C TYR A 169 -21.29 -0.13 -4.91
N LYS A 170 -21.64 -1.30 -4.38
CA LYS A 170 -21.53 -1.60 -2.94
C LYS A 170 -20.08 -1.55 -2.46
N LEU A 171 -19.16 -2.21 -3.15
CA LEU A 171 -17.72 -2.17 -2.85
C LEU A 171 -17.20 -0.72 -2.86
N TYR A 172 -17.62 0.06 -3.84
CA TYR A 172 -17.26 1.47 -3.96
C TYR A 172 -17.81 2.32 -2.81
N SER A 173 -19.12 2.28 -2.58
CA SER A 173 -19.82 3.21 -1.67
C SER A 173 -19.67 2.86 -0.19
N GLU A 174 -19.47 1.56 0.15
CA GLU A 174 -19.37 1.13 1.55
C GLU A 174 -17.91 0.94 2.02
N MET A 175 -16.96 0.83 1.09
CA MET A 175 -15.56 0.59 1.43
C MET A 175 -14.60 1.62 0.82
N GLU A 176 -14.47 1.69 -0.51
CA GLU A 176 -13.40 2.49 -1.14
C GLU A 176 -13.59 4.00 -0.95
N LEU A 177 -14.80 4.50 -1.11
CA LEU A 177 -15.07 5.93 -0.92
C LEU A 177 -14.94 6.35 0.56
N PRO A 178 -15.55 5.67 1.54
CA PRO A 178 -15.33 6.01 2.96
C PRO A 178 -13.87 5.88 3.40
N LEU A 179 -13.11 4.94 2.84
CA LEU A 179 -11.70 4.80 3.12
C LEU A 179 -10.89 6.05 2.77
N SER A 180 -11.31 6.84 1.77
CA SER A 180 -10.62 8.09 1.42
C SER A 180 -10.61 9.10 2.57
N GLU A 181 -11.69 9.17 3.37
CA GLU A 181 -11.75 10.00 4.59
C GLU A 181 -10.83 9.47 5.68
N VAL A 182 -10.80 8.13 5.88
CA VAL A 182 -9.90 7.49 6.85
C VAL A 182 -8.43 7.78 6.50
N LEU A 183 -8.05 7.58 5.24
CA LEU A 183 -6.69 7.84 4.78
C LEU A 183 -6.32 9.32 4.89
N ALA A 184 -7.22 10.23 4.58
CA ALA A 184 -7.01 11.66 4.81
C ALA A 184 -6.70 11.97 6.28
N GLY A 185 -7.45 11.36 7.22
CA GLY A 185 -7.20 11.48 8.64
C GLY A 185 -5.83 10.93 9.07
N MET A 186 -5.46 9.75 8.57
CA MET A 186 -4.15 9.14 8.83
C MET A 186 -2.98 9.99 8.29
N GLU A 187 -3.11 10.46 7.05
CA GLU A 187 -2.11 11.31 6.41
C GLU A 187 -1.94 12.65 7.14
N THR A 188 -3.05 13.28 7.53
CA THR A 188 -3.02 14.55 8.29
C THR A 188 -2.47 14.34 9.70
N ALA A 189 -2.79 13.23 10.35
CA ALA A 189 -2.23 12.90 11.66
C ALA A 189 -0.71 12.67 11.59
N GLY A 190 -0.22 11.96 10.58
CA GLY A 190 1.18 11.56 10.47
C GLY A 190 1.67 10.74 11.66
N ILE A 191 2.96 10.44 11.70
CA ILE A 191 3.62 9.70 12.78
C ILE A 191 4.75 10.51 13.38
N LYS A 192 4.84 10.61 14.70
CA LYS A 192 5.87 11.37 15.39
C LYS A 192 7.21 10.68 15.32
N VAL A 193 8.26 11.47 15.11
CA VAL A 193 9.63 10.97 14.95
C VAL A 193 10.57 11.68 15.95
N ASP A 194 11.40 10.90 16.61
CA ASP A 194 12.52 11.38 17.40
C ASP A 194 13.67 11.78 16.47
N ARG A 195 13.74 13.09 16.20
CA ARG A 195 14.74 13.69 15.30
C ARG A 195 16.17 13.47 15.80
N ASP A 196 16.38 13.57 17.11
CA ASP A 196 17.71 13.48 17.69
C ASP A 196 18.25 12.06 17.53
N LEU A 197 17.42 11.04 17.82
CA LEU A 197 17.76 9.65 17.61
C LEU A 197 18.09 9.33 16.14
N LEU A 198 17.29 9.84 15.19
CA LEU A 198 17.61 9.67 13.76
C LEU A 198 18.89 10.37 13.34
N SER A 199 19.15 11.59 13.86
CA SER A 199 20.37 12.33 13.56
C SER A 199 21.61 11.60 14.06
N ASP A 200 21.55 11.05 15.27
CA ASP A 200 22.67 10.29 15.85
C ASP A 200 22.87 8.97 15.10
N LEU A 201 21.79 8.28 14.71
CA LEU A 201 21.85 7.08 13.87
C LEU A 201 22.48 7.38 12.50
N SER A 202 22.15 8.52 11.86
CA SER A 202 22.78 8.95 10.60
C SER A 202 24.29 9.10 10.74
N LYS A 203 24.77 9.75 11.81
CA LYS A 203 26.21 9.92 12.09
C LYS A 203 26.92 8.59 12.36
N GLU A 204 26.30 7.71 13.15
CA GLU A 204 26.84 6.36 13.40
C GLU A 204 26.99 5.55 12.11
N MET A 205 25.94 5.56 11.27
CA MET A 205 25.97 4.88 9.96
C MET A 205 27.04 5.46 9.03
N GLU A 206 27.27 6.78 9.05
CA GLU A 206 28.32 7.42 8.26
C GLU A 206 29.71 6.93 8.68
N ILE A 207 29.98 6.87 9.99
CA ILE A 207 31.23 6.35 10.53
C ILE A 207 31.44 4.88 10.13
N GLU A 208 30.39 4.07 10.23
CA GLU A 208 30.43 2.65 9.84
C GLU A 208 30.70 2.48 8.33
N LEU A 209 30.03 3.27 7.47
CA LEU A 209 30.24 3.30 6.03
C LEU A 209 31.69 3.67 5.66
N CYS A 210 32.25 4.71 6.27
CA CYS A 210 33.66 5.09 6.08
C CYS A 210 34.60 3.96 6.48
N GLY A 211 34.32 3.29 7.62
CA GLY A 211 35.09 2.12 8.05
C GLY A 211 34.99 0.92 7.09
N MET A 212 33.81 0.67 6.54
CA MET A 212 33.60 -0.38 5.53
C MET A 212 34.31 -0.03 4.21
N GLU A 213 34.24 1.21 3.76
CA GLU A 213 34.92 1.69 2.56
C GLU A 213 36.43 1.48 2.65
N GLY A 214 37.05 1.85 3.77
CA GLY A 214 38.47 1.60 4.02
C GLY A 214 38.83 0.12 3.97
N ARG A 215 38.01 -0.77 4.52
CA ARG A 215 38.21 -2.24 4.45
C ARG A 215 38.05 -2.75 3.02
N ILE A 216 37.09 -2.25 2.26
CA ILE A 216 36.88 -2.62 0.87
C ILE A 216 38.10 -2.22 0.03
N TYR A 217 38.61 -1.01 0.19
CA TYR A 217 39.80 -0.55 -0.55
C TYR A 217 41.07 -1.31 -0.18
N ALA A 218 41.26 -1.59 1.11
CA ALA A 218 42.37 -2.41 1.57
C ALA A 218 42.34 -3.83 0.96
N SER A 219 41.16 -4.46 0.96
CA SER A 219 41.01 -5.83 0.41
C SER A 219 41.02 -5.84 -1.14
N ALA A 220 40.55 -4.76 -1.79
CA ALA A 220 40.62 -4.60 -3.24
C ALA A 220 42.03 -4.20 -3.76
N GLY A 221 42.87 -3.68 -2.89
CA GLY A 221 44.18 -3.14 -3.23
C GLY A 221 44.14 -1.83 -4.02
N MET A 222 43.01 -1.14 -4.05
CA MET A 222 42.81 0.14 -4.75
C MET A 222 41.54 0.84 -4.32
N GLU A 223 41.52 2.14 -4.50
CA GLU A 223 40.31 2.96 -4.38
C GLU A 223 39.49 2.94 -5.68
N PHE A 224 38.18 2.92 -5.57
CA PHE A 224 37.22 2.96 -6.69
C PHE A 224 35.84 3.40 -6.18
N ASN A 225 34.96 3.80 -7.07
CA ASN A 225 33.58 4.13 -6.68
C ASN A 225 32.77 2.82 -6.49
N ILE A 226 32.51 2.45 -5.22
CA ILE A 226 31.77 1.25 -4.81
C ILE A 226 30.33 1.23 -5.39
N ASN A 227 29.75 2.42 -5.60
CA ASN A 227 28.41 2.58 -6.16
C ASN A 227 28.37 2.56 -7.69
N SER A 228 29.53 2.51 -8.36
CA SER A 228 29.61 2.39 -9.82
C SER A 228 29.60 0.94 -10.28
N PRO A 229 28.50 0.45 -10.93
CA PRO A 229 28.43 -0.93 -11.40
C PRO A 229 29.57 -1.27 -12.39
N LYS A 230 30.02 -0.27 -13.18
CA LYS A 230 31.11 -0.44 -14.16
C LYS A 230 32.44 -0.68 -13.46
N GLN A 231 32.84 0.20 -12.53
CA GLN A 231 34.11 0.07 -11.81
C GLN A 231 34.14 -1.19 -10.95
N LEU A 232 33.01 -1.53 -10.34
CA LEU A 232 32.88 -2.75 -9.58
C LEU A 232 33.01 -4.01 -10.45
N SER A 233 32.40 -4.02 -11.63
CA SER A 233 32.54 -5.12 -12.61
C SER A 233 34.01 -5.30 -13.03
N GLU A 234 34.71 -4.21 -13.33
CA GLU A 234 36.13 -4.20 -13.67
C GLU A 234 37.00 -4.75 -12.53
N LEU A 235 36.74 -4.31 -11.29
CA LEU A 235 37.43 -4.84 -10.12
C LEU A 235 37.23 -6.35 -9.97
N LEU A 236 35.98 -6.80 -9.94
CA LEU A 236 35.64 -8.20 -9.62
C LEU A 236 36.14 -9.17 -10.70
N PHE A 237 35.95 -8.82 -11.98
CA PHE A 237 36.16 -9.79 -13.07
C PHE A 237 37.51 -9.62 -13.79
N GLU A 238 38.06 -8.39 -13.86
CA GLU A 238 39.34 -8.17 -14.52
C GLU A 238 40.52 -8.18 -13.56
N LYS A 239 40.41 -7.52 -12.38
CA LYS A 239 41.49 -7.44 -11.40
C LYS A 239 41.53 -8.64 -10.45
N LEU A 240 40.41 -8.90 -9.76
CA LEU A 240 40.32 -10.07 -8.84
C LEU A 240 40.12 -11.39 -9.59
N LYS A 241 39.89 -11.33 -10.92
CA LYS A 241 39.76 -12.51 -11.80
C LYS A 241 38.70 -13.51 -11.33
N LEU A 242 37.64 -13.02 -10.65
CA LEU A 242 36.53 -13.87 -10.24
C LEU A 242 35.75 -14.32 -11.48
N LYS A 243 35.27 -15.56 -11.49
CA LYS A 243 34.52 -16.09 -12.62
C LYS A 243 33.14 -15.41 -12.68
N PRO A 244 32.80 -14.74 -13.80
CA PRO A 244 31.48 -14.10 -13.95
C PRO A 244 30.35 -15.13 -13.85
N VAL A 245 29.26 -14.73 -13.18
CA VAL A 245 28.07 -15.57 -12.98
C VAL A 245 27.03 -15.28 -14.04
N ARG A 246 26.76 -13.97 -14.30
CA ARG A 246 25.72 -13.53 -15.22
C ARG A 246 26.19 -12.36 -16.08
N LYS A 247 25.84 -12.42 -17.38
CA LYS A 247 26.14 -11.34 -18.35
C LYS A 247 24.89 -10.49 -18.59
N THR A 248 25.08 -9.18 -18.69
CA THR A 248 24.05 -8.21 -19.06
C THR A 248 24.31 -7.67 -20.47
N LYS A 249 23.43 -6.81 -21.00
CA LYS A 249 23.63 -6.16 -22.30
C LYS A 249 24.88 -5.25 -22.32
N THR A 250 25.27 -4.71 -21.16
CA THR A 250 26.35 -3.72 -21.04
C THR A 250 27.60 -4.22 -20.31
N GLY A 251 27.66 -5.51 -19.92
CA GLY A 251 28.79 -6.07 -19.20
C GLY A 251 28.41 -7.25 -18.30
N PHE A 252 29.16 -7.48 -17.21
CA PHE A 252 28.82 -8.48 -16.21
C PHE A 252 27.98 -7.87 -15.08
N SER A 253 26.97 -8.61 -14.62
CA SER A 253 26.13 -8.16 -13.51
C SER A 253 26.91 -8.10 -12.19
N THR A 254 26.61 -7.08 -11.40
CA THR A 254 27.10 -6.87 -10.03
C THR A 254 25.94 -6.70 -9.04
N ASP A 255 24.78 -7.31 -9.37
CA ASP A 255 23.63 -7.31 -8.46
C ASP A 255 23.87 -8.19 -7.23
N GLU A 256 22.96 -8.09 -6.27
CA GLU A 256 23.09 -8.75 -4.96
C GLU A 256 23.18 -10.28 -5.10
N GLU A 257 22.44 -10.88 -6.04
CA GLU A 257 22.47 -12.32 -6.29
C GLU A 257 23.84 -12.78 -6.77
N VAL A 258 24.43 -12.05 -7.72
CA VAL A 258 25.79 -12.32 -8.24
C VAL A 258 26.83 -12.12 -7.16
N LEU A 259 26.74 -11.02 -6.39
CA LEU A 259 27.67 -10.75 -5.29
C LEU A 259 27.57 -11.83 -4.20
N THR A 260 26.39 -12.32 -3.86
CA THR A 260 26.18 -13.40 -2.90
C THR A 260 26.87 -14.70 -3.35
N GLN A 261 26.77 -15.05 -4.62
CA GLN A 261 27.48 -16.24 -5.15
C GLN A 261 29.01 -16.06 -5.16
N LEU A 262 29.48 -14.83 -5.38
CA LEU A 262 30.92 -14.52 -5.36
C LEU A 262 31.49 -14.41 -3.95
N ALA A 263 30.67 -14.09 -2.95
CA ALA A 263 31.07 -13.97 -1.54
C ALA A 263 31.67 -15.28 -0.97
N ALA A 264 31.27 -16.43 -1.50
CA ALA A 264 31.89 -17.73 -1.16
C ALA A 264 33.35 -17.90 -1.65
N ARG A 265 33.81 -16.98 -2.55
CA ARG A 265 35.14 -17.11 -3.20
C ARG A 265 36.10 -15.99 -2.82
N HIS A 266 35.57 -14.84 -2.39
CA HIS A 266 36.37 -13.68 -2.02
C HIS A 266 35.59 -12.82 -1.02
N GLU A 267 36.28 -12.11 -0.10
CA GLU A 267 35.63 -11.31 0.93
C GLU A 267 35.04 -9.99 0.38
N VAL A 268 35.64 -9.39 -0.66
CA VAL A 268 35.18 -8.11 -1.25
C VAL A 268 33.72 -8.11 -1.62
N PRO A 269 33.13 -9.10 -2.33
CA PRO A 269 31.71 -9.15 -2.58
C PRO A 269 30.84 -9.08 -1.32
N SER A 270 31.23 -9.77 -0.23
CA SER A 270 30.51 -9.74 1.04
C SER A 270 30.54 -8.36 1.69
N LEU A 271 31.71 -7.71 1.69
CA LEU A 271 31.87 -6.33 2.19
C LEU A 271 31.02 -5.34 1.40
N ILE A 272 30.97 -5.48 0.06
CA ILE A 272 30.16 -4.62 -0.81
C ILE A 272 28.66 -4.81 -0.57
N ILE A 273 28.20 -6.03 -0.36
CA ILE A 273 26.78 -6.28 0.01
C ILE A 273 26.45 -5.52 1.29
N GLY A 274 27.25 -5.67 2.34
CA GLY A 274 27.04 -4.96 3.61
C GLY A 274 27.06 -3.43 3.44
N TYR A 275 28.04 -2.90 2.71
CA TYR A 275 28.14 -1.47 2.41
C TYR A 275 26.88 -0.95 1.68
N ARG A 276 26.46 -1.63 0.63
CA ARG A 276 25.27 -1.25 -0.12
C ARG A 276 23.98 -1.29 0.70
N GLN A 277 23.84 -2.31 1.54
CA GLN A 277 22.68 -2.44 2.44
C GLN A 277 22.66 -1.28 3.45
N LEU A 278 23.78 -0.99 4.10
CA LEU A 278 23.89 0.11 5.06
C LEU A 278 23.72 1.48 4.40
N SER A 279 24.34 1.72 3.24
CA SER A 279 24.21 2.95 2.45
C SER A 279 22.78 3.20 2.03
N LYS A 280 22.07 2.14 1.58
CA LYS A 280 20.64 2.23 1.23
C LYS A 280 19.77 2.55 2.46
N LEU A 281 20.04 1.91 3.60
CA LEU A 281 19.31 2.21 4.84
C LEU A 281 19.49 3.67 5.24
N LYS A 282 20.73 4.16 5.22
CA LYS A 282 21.03 5.55 5.56
C LYS A 282 20.33 6.52 4.59
N SER A 283 20.60 6.43 3.31
CA SER A 283 20.11 7.41 2.33
C SER A 283 18.59 7.35 2.09
N THR A 284 18.02 6.13 2.01
CA THR A 284 16.60 5.95 1.64
C THR A 284 15.66 6.16 2.83
N TYR A 285 16.12 5.85 4.05
CA TYR A 285 15.27 5.93 5.23
C TYR A 285 15.74 7.00 6.21
N VAL A 286 16.98 6.94 6.74
CA VAL A 286 17.38 7.81 7.84
C VAL A 286 17.47 9.27 7.39
N ASP A 287 18.26 9.55 6.36
CA ASP A 287 18.49 10.93 5.88
C ASP A 287 17.20 11.50 5.24
N ALA A 288 16.53 10.70 4.40
CA ALA A 288 15.27 11.12 3.79
C ALA A 288 14.16 11.41 4.82
N LEU A 289 14.08 10.64 5.92
CA LEU A 289 13.11 10.90 6.98
C LEU A 289 13.44 12.21 7.72
N LEU A 290 14.71 12.50 8.00
CA LEU A 290 15.12 13.76 8.63
C LEU A 290 14.66 14.99 7.86
N ASP A 291 14.70 14.94 6.53
CA ASP A 291 14.27 16.01 5.63
C ASP A 291 12.74 16.14 5.57
N LEU A 292 12.01 15.05 5.84
CA LEU A 292 10.54 14.98 5.75
C LEU A 292 9.82 15.24 7.08
N ILE A 293 10.56 15.43 8.19
CA ILE A 293 9.95 15.80 9.48
C ILE A 293 9.38 17.21 9.37
N ASP A 294 8.08 17.36 9.53
CA ASP A 294 7.44 18.67 9.65
C ASP A 294 7.96 19.40 10.89
N PRO A 295 8.55 20.60 10.72
CA PRO A 295 9.19 21.31 11.84
C PRO A 295 8.21 21.82 12.91
N THR A 296 6.92 21.93 12.57
CA THR A 296 5.88 22.42 13.47
C THR A 296 5.36 21.31 14.37
N THR A 297 5.15 20.13 13.81
CA THR A 297 4.53 19.00 14.50
C THR A 297 5.53 17.94 14.97
N GLY A 298 6.74 17.90 14.41
CA GLY A 298 7.72 16.84 14.63
C GLY A 298 7.27 15.49 14.06
N ARG A 299 6.35 15.50 13.09
CA ARG A 299 5.76 14.27 12.50
C ARG A 299 6.15 14.12 11.04
N VAL A 300 6.17 12.90 10.57
CA VAL A 300 6.31 12.54 9.16
C VAL A 300 4.94 12.15 8.62
N HIS A 301 4.61 12.68 7.46
CA HIS A 301 3.34 12.45 6.79
C HIS A 301 3.58 11.69 5.50
N THR A 302 3.09 10.46 5.42
CA THR A 302 3.11 9.65 4.19
C THR A 302 1.84 9.89 3.39
N SER A 303 1.85 9.54 2.11
CA SER A 303 0.65 9.46 1.27
C SER A 303 0.27 8.01 1.02
N PHE A 304 -0.97 7.64 1.28
CA PHE A 304 -1.54 6.33 0.96
C PHE A 304 -2.28 6.37 -0.38
N ASN A 305 -1.93 5.48 -1.29
CA ASN A 305 -2.52 5.44 -2.62
C ASN A 305 -3.47 4.24 -2.74
N GLN A 306 -4.74 4.51 -3.11
CA GLN A 306 -5.77 3.49 -3.28
C GLN A 306 -5.79 2.88 -4.68
N THR A 307 -5.29 3.57 -5.70
CA THR A 307 -5.50 3.26 -7.13
C THR A 307 -4.27 2.70 -7.85
N VAL A 308 -3.22 2.31 -7.10
CA VAL A 308 -1.94 1.88 -7.69
C VAL A 308 -1.84 0.37 -7.87
N THR A 309 -2.29 -0.41 -6.88
CA THR A 309 -2.10 -1.86 -6.93
C THR A 309 -3.30 -2.56 -7.56
N ALA A 310 -3.07 -3.53 -8.44
CA ALA A 310 -4.15 -4.29 -9.07
C ALA A 310 -4.85 -5.29 -8.12
N THR A 311 -4.32 -5.50 -6.91
CA THR A 311 -4.86 -6.43 -5.91
C THR A 311 -5.80 -5.79 -4.89
N GLY A 312 -5.94 -4.47 -4.89
CA GLY A 312 -6.67 -3.75 -3.84
C GLY A 312 -5.82 -3.30 -2.66
N ARG A 313 -4.57 -3.75 -2.54
CA ARG A 313 -3.67 -3.29 -1.47
C ARG A 313 -3.40 -1.80 -1.58
N LEU A 314 -3.27 -1.12 -0.45
CA LEU A 314 -2.75 0.24 -0.40
C LEU A 314 -1.25 0.24 -0.70
N SER A 315 -0.75 1.31 -1.27
CA SER A 315 0.68 1.62 -1.31
C SER A 315 0.96 2.92 -0.58
N SER A 316 2.17 3.07 -0.05
CA SER A 316 2.63 4.25 0.66
C SER A 316 3.76 4.92 -0.13
N SER A 317 3.75 6.25 -0.17
CA SER A 317 4.76 7.05 -0.87
C SER A 317 5.04 8.37 -0.13
N ARG A 318 6.22 8.94 -0.34
CA ARG A 318 6.64 10.25 0.17
C ARG A 318 6.51 10.43 1.71
N PRO A 319 7.15 9.59 2.53
CA PRO A 319 7.98 8.42 2.22
C PRO A 319 7.19 7.12 2.18
N ASN A 320 7.76 6.06 1.60
CA ASN A 320 7.16 4.73 1.69
C ASN A 320 7.47 4.11 3.06
N LEU A 321 6.55 4.25 4.00
CA LEU A 321 6.67 3.71 5.36
C LEU A 321 6.39 2.20 5.44
N GLN A 322 5.74 1.61 4.42
CA GLN A 322 5.47 0.16 4.38
C GLN A 322 6.72 -0.69 4.13
N ASN A 323 7.81 -0.07 3.66
CA ASN A 323 9.05 -0.76 3.32
C ASN A 323 10.19 -0.53 4.33
N ILE A 324 9.92 0.10 5.48
CA ILE A 324 10.94 0.25 6.54
C ILE A 324 11.25 -1.13 7.10
N PRO A 325 12.54 -1.57 7.05
CA PRO A 325 12.90 -2.94 7.41
C PRO A 325 12.58 -3.29 8.87
N VAL A 326 12.19 -4.55 9.08
CA VAL A 326 11.80 -5.11 10.41
C VAL A 326 12.99 -5.74 11.13
N ARG A 327 14.04 -6.20 10.41
CA ARG A 327 15.07 -7.08 10.97
C ARG A 327 16.11 -6.36 11.81
N SER A 328 16.63 -7.08 12.83
CA SER A 328 17.60 -6.67 13.84
C SER A 328 18.83 -5.88 13.33
N GLY A 329 19.44 -5.09 14.22
CA GLY A 329 20.57 -4.22 13.93
C GLY A 329 20.12 -2.78 13.61
N SER A 330 20.83 -2.11 12.73
CA SER A 330 20.57 -0.71 12.35
C SER A 330 19.15 -0.48 11.83
N ALA A 331 18.53 -1.49 11.19
CA ALA A 331 17.16 -1.41 10.69
C ALA A 331 16.10 -1.30 11.80
N GLY A 332 16.25 -2.07 12.89
CA GLY A 332 15.34 -1.97 14.06
C GLY A 332 15.42 -0.59 14.73
N ARG A 333 16.60 0.01 14.79
CA ARG A 333 16.81 1.35 15.37
C ARG A 333 16.07 2.46 14.58
N ILE A 334 15.87 2.31 13.27
CA ILE A 334 15.05 3.24 12.50
C ILE A 334 13.61 3.24 13.01
N ARG A 335 13.05 2.06 13.34
CA ARG A 335 11.70 1.95 13.91
C ARG A 335 11.61 2.46 15.36
N GLU A 336 12.69 2.42 16.12
CA GLU A 336 12.75 3.03 17.47
C GLU A 336 12.57 4.54 17.43
N ALA A 337 12.97 5.20 16.35
CA ALA A 337 12.80 6.63 16.17
C ALA A 337 11.33 7.06 15.96
N PHE A 338 10.46 6.16 15.57
CA PHE A 338 9.03 6.47 15.53
C PHE A 338 8.42 6.25 16.91
N VAL A 339 7.99 7.35 17.54
CA VAL A 339 7.56 7.40 18.93
C VAL A 339 6.12 7.89 19.06
N ALA A 340 5.41 7.41 20.08
CA ALA A 340 4.08 7.92 20.40
C ALA A 340 4.17 9.30 21.08
N GLU A 341 3.13 10.12 20.95
CA GLU A 341 2.99 11.40 21.64
C GLU A 341 2.91 11.18 23.16
N LYS A 342 3.32 12.17 23.94
CA LYS A 342 3.25 12.09 25.39
C LYS A 342 1.81 11.88 25.87
N GLY A 343 1.56 10.83 26.69
CA GLY A 343 0.23 10.40 27.13
C GLY A 343 -0.47 9.45 26.17
N PHE A 344 0.26 9.00 25.15
CA PHE A 344 -0.16 7.98 24.20
C PHE A 344 0.86 6.84 24.15
N ARG A 345 0.43 5.72 23.60
CA ARG A 345 1.30 4.60 23.21
C ARG A 345 0.89 4.07 21.86
N PHE A 346 1.80 3.39 21.18
CA PHE A 346 1.45 2.65 19.99
C PHE A 346 0.73 1.35 20.34
N LEU A 347 -0.25 1.02 19.51
CA LEU A 347 -0.90 -0.26 19.47
C LEU A 347 -0.83 -0.76 18.03
N SER A 348 -0.19 -1.90 17.82
CA SER A 348 -0.16 -2.64 16.57
C SER A 348 -1.20 -3.75 16.63
N ALA A 349 -1.99 -3.89 15.58
CA ALA A 349 -2.98 -4.96 15.41
C ALA A 349 -2.75 -5.63 14.04
N ASP A 350 -2.29 -6.89 14.07
CA ASP A 350 -1.90 -7.66 12.89
C ASP A 350 -2.77 -8.91 12.72
N TYR A 351 -3.27 -9.13 11.52
CA TYR A 351 -4.02 -10.33 11.20
C TYR A 351 -3.13 -11.58 11.23
N SER A 352 -3.46 -12.53 12.07
CA SER A 352 -2.72 -13.79 12.16
C SER A 352 -3.00 -14.70 10.98
N GLN A 353 -2.02 -14.85 10.07
CA GLN A 353 -2.06 -15.80 8.95
C GLN A 353 -3.32 -15.67 8.07
N ILE A 354 -3.75 -14.46 7.81
CA ILE A 354 -5.06 -14.19 7.18
C ILE A 354 -5.21 -14.84 5.80
N GLU A 355 -4.16 -14.83 4.97
CA GLU A 355 -4.23 -15.42 3.65
C GLU A 355 -4.47 -16.94 3.70
N LEU A 356 -3.87 -17.65 4.67
CA LEU A 356 -4.12 -19.08 4.88
C LEU A 356 -5.53 -19.36 5.41
N ARG A 357 -6.08 -18.47 6.25
CA ARG A 357 -7.48 -18.55 6.71
C ARG A 357 -8.48 -18.32 5.57
N ILE A 358 -8.18 -17.38 4.68
CA ILE A 358 -8.96 -17.14 3.46
C ILE A 358 -8.93 -18.40 2.55
N VAL A 359 -7.77 -19.02 2.37
CA VAL A 359 -7.66 -20.29 1.63
C VAL A 359 -8.47 -21.40 2.28
N ALA A 360 -8.40 -21.56 3.61
CA ALA A 360 -9.19 -22.54 4.35
C ALA A 360 -10.71 -22.30 4.14
N HIS A 361 -11.16 -21.04 4.19
CA HIS A 361 -12.54 -20.68 3.92
C HIS A 361 -12.98 -21.01 2.49
N MET A 362 -12.20 -20.55 1.49
CA MET A 362 -12.55 -20.67 0.07
C MET A 362 -12.48 -22.12 -0.42
N SER A 363 -11.49 -22.90 0.03
CA SER A 363 -11.35 -24.32 -0.31
C SER A 363 -12.33 -25.20 0.48
N GLY A 364 -12.64 -24.80 1.72
CA GLY A 364 -13.36 -25.66 2.65
C GLY A 364 -12.58 -26.94 2.98
N ASP A 365 -11.26 -26.94 2.82
CA ASP A 365 -10.41 -28.10 3.10
C ASP A 365 -10.55 -28.52 4.57
N PRO A 366 -10.97 -29.76 4.85
CA PRO A 366 -11.29 -30.16 6.21
C PRO A 366 -10.07 -30.16 7.15
N VAL A 367 -8.89 -30.42 6.63
CA VAL A 367 -7.64 -30.44 7.43
C VAL A 367 -7.25 -29.02 7.82
N LEU A 368 -7.32 -28.06 6.88
CA LEU A 368 -7.06 -26.65 7.18
C LEU A 368 -8.10 -26.05 8.12
N VAL A 369 -9.37 -26.33 7.89
CA VAL A 369 -10.47 -25.83 8.72
C VAL A 369 -10.35 -26.38 10.15
N ASP A 370 -10.07 -27.67 10.32
CA ASP A 370 -9.86 -28.30 11.62
C ASP A 370 -8.68 -27.68 12.39
N ALA A 371 -7.53 -27.53 11.71
CA ALA A 371 -6.32 -26.94 12.29
C ALA A 371 -6.57 -25.51 12.82
N PHE A 372 -7.20 -24.65 12.02
CA PHE A 372 -7.51 -23.28 12.43
C PHE A 372 -8.57 -23.21 13.53
N THR A 373 -9.58 -24.08 13.49
CA THR A 373 -10.64 -24.14 14.51
C THR A 373 -10.08 -24.57 15.86
N LYS A 374 -9.13 -25.51 15.86
CA LYS A 374 -8.42 -25.96 17.08
C LYS A 374 -7.32 -24.98 17.53
N GLY A 375 -6.99 -23.97 16.73
CA GLY A 375 -5.93 -23.02 17.03
C GLY A 375 -4.52 -23.62 16.93
N GLU A 376 -4.34 -24.68 16.12
CA GLU A 376 -3.05 -25.30 15.87
C GLU A 376 -2.14 -24.38 15.04
N ASP A 377 -0.82 -24.55 15.22
CA ASP A 377 0.15 -23.89 14.34
C ASP A 377 0.16 -24.56 12.96
N ILE A 378 -0.44 -23.89 11.96
CA ILE A 378 -0.62 -24.46 10.62
C ILE A 378 0.71 -24.82 9.95
N HIS A 379 1.80 -24.10 10.23
CA HIS A 379 3.10 -24.43 9.66
C HIS A 379 3.71 -25.68 10.29
N SER A 380 3.51 -25.88 11.59
CA SER A 380 3.91 -27.10 12.27
C SER A 380 3.04 -28.29 11.82
N ARG A 381 1.74 -28.07 11.64
CA ARG A 381 0.82 -29.07 11.09
C ARG A 381 1.25 -29.52 9.70
N THR A 382 1.46 -28.56 8.78
CA THR A 382 1.95 -28.86 7.43
C THR A 382 3.31 -29.55 7.45
N ALA A 383 4.23 -29.16 8.34
CA ALA A 383 5.52 -29.83 8.48
C ALA A 383 5.37 -31.31 8.87
N SER A 384 4.50 -31.60 9.85
CA SER A 384 4.20 -32.96 10.25
C SER A 384 3.68 -33.82 9.08
N GLU A 385 2.77 -33.25 8.30
CA GLU A 385 2.11 -33.95 7.18
C GLU A 385 3.02 -34.11 5.96
N VAL A 386 3.71 -33.04 5.53
CA VAL A 386 4.57 -33.05 4.35
C VAL A 386 5.84 -33.89 4.56
N PHE A 387 6.42 -33.82 5.76
CA PHE A 387 7.64 -34.59 6.07
C PHE A 387 7.38 -35.96 6.70
N GLY A 388 6.11 -36.31 6.96
CA GLY A 388 5.71 -37.60 7.51
C GLY A 388 6.24 -37.84 8.94
N VAL A 389 6.33 -36.80 9.78
CA VAL A 389 6.83 -36.87 11.15
C VAL A 389 5.71 -36.60 12.14
N LEU A 390 5.81 -37.16 13.36
CA LEU A 390 4.86 -36.81 14.42
C LEU A 390 4.95 -35.32 14.80
N PRO A 391 3.85 -34.67 15.17
CA PRO A 391 3.85 -33.24 15.53
C PRO A 391 4.91 -32.84 16.57
N ALA A 392 5.16 -33.71 17.57
CA ALA A 392 6.17 -33.50 18.62
C ALA A 392 7.63 -33.55 18.10
N LEU A 393 7.85 -34.07 16.91
CA LEU A 393 9.18 -34.19 16.28
C LEU A 393 9.45 -33.11 15.23
N VAL A 394 8.50 -32.17 15.02
CA VAL A 394 8.67 -31.06 14.09
C VAL A 394 9.74 -30.11 14.62
N THR A 395 10.84 -30.00 13.88
CA THR A 395 11.93 -29.08 14.23
C THR A 395 11.62 -27.64 13.75
N PRO A 396 12.27 -26.62 14.33
CA PRO A 396 12.14 -25.23 13.84
C PRO A 396 12.47 -25.09 12.34
N GLU A 397 13.43 -25.86 11.84
CA GLU A 397 13.80 -25.88 10.43
C GLU A 397 12.70 -26.49 9.55
N MET A 398 12.08 -27.59 9.96
CA MET A 398 10.93 -28.18 9.27
C MET A 398 9.76 -27.21 9.23
N ARG A 399 9.47 -26.53 10.35
CA ARG A 399 8.44 -25.50 10.42
C ARG A 399 8.73 -24.33 9.48
N ARG A 400 9.99 -23.88 9.40
CA ARG A 400 10.42 -22.82 8.47
C ARG A 400 10.21 -23.23 7.01
N ARG A 401 10.62 -24.47 6.64
CA ARG A 401 10.39 -25.02 5.30
C ARG A 401 8.91 -25.16 4.98
N ALA A 402 8.10 -25.64 5.91
CA ALA A 402 6.65 -25.73 5.72
C ALA A 402 5.98 -24.36 5.56
N LYS A 403 6.50 -23.32 6.24
CA LYS A 403 6.05 -21.94 6.01
C LYS A 403 6.30 -21.51 4.56
N ALA A 404 7.48 -21.77 4.00
CA ALA A 404 7.80 -21.49 2.60
C ALA A 404 6.94 -22.32 1.63
N ILE A 405 6.67 -23.59 1.94
CA ILE A 405 5.78 -24.46 1.16
C ILE A 405 4.35 -23.90 1.16
N ASN A 406 3.77 -23.58 2.33
CA ASN A 406 2.43 -23.05 2.45
C ASN A 406 2.23 -21.79 1.60
N PHE A 407 3.12 -20.79 1.77
CA PHE A 407 3.02 -19.55 0.99
C PHE A 407 3.39 -19.75 -0.48
N GLY A 408 4.44 -20.54 -0.76
CA GLY A 408 4.87 -20.80 -2.14
C GLY A 408 3.76 -21.41 -2.99
N ILE A 409 3.09 -22.44 -2.47
CA ILE A 409 2.00 -23.12 -3.18
C ILE A 409 0.80 -22.19 -3.40
N ILE A 410 0.40 -21.43 -2.40
CA ILE A 410 -0.69 -20.47 -2.48
C ILE A 410 -0.41 -19.39 -3.52
N TYR A 411 0.86 -19.00 -3.68
CA TYR A 411 1.29 -18.03 -4.69
C TYR A 411 1.60 -18.65 -6.06
N GLY A 412 1.27 -19.93 -6.26
CA GLY A 412 1.48 -20.61 -7.52
C GLY A 412 2.96 -20.86 -7.86
N MET A 413 3.80 -21.02 -6.84
CA MET A 413 5.21 -21.36 -6.99
C MET A 413 5.33 -22.80 -7.50
N GLY A 414 6.05 -22.97 -8.63
CA GLY A 414 6.35 -24.31 -9.15
C GLY A 414 7.59 -24.93 -8.49
N PRO A 415 7.92 -26.20 -8.88
CA PRO A 415 9.05 -26.94 -8.30
C PRO A 415 10.38 -26.20 -8.38
N TYR A 416 10.64 -25.47 -9.46
CA TYR A 416 11.86 -24.67 -9.62
C TYR A 416 11.97 -23.55 -8.58
N GLY A 417 10.89 -22.80 -8.38
CA GLY A 417 10.85 -21.73 -7.38
C GLY A 417 11.08 -22.28 -5.97
N LEU A 418 10.38 -23.37 -5.63
CA LEU A 418 10.48 -24.00 -4.32
C LEU A 418 11.87 -24.61 -4.07
N SER A 419 12.50 -25.22 -5.08
CA SER A 419 13.86 -25.76 -4.99
C SER A 419 14.89 -24.66 -4.71
N THR A 420 14.73 -23.51 -5.36
CA THR A 420 15.60 -22.33 -5.16
C THR A 420 15.42 -21.72 -3.78
N GLU A 421 14.18 -21.54 -3.34
CA GLU A 421 13.82 -20.94 -2.05
C GLU A 421 14.33 -21.78 -0.86
N LEU A 422 14.18 -23.11 -0.97
CA LEU A 422 14.57 -24.04 0.11
C LEU A 422 16.02 -24.55 0.00
N GLY A 423 16.71 -24.30 -1.11
CA GLY A 423 18.04 -24.84 -1.38
C GLY A 423 18.06 -26.37 -1.51
N ILE A 424 17.00 -26.98 -2.07
CA ILE A 424 16.81 -28.42 -2.25
C ILE A 424 16.81 -28.81 -3.73
N SER A 425 16.85 -30.09 -4.02
CA SER A 425 16.77 -30.59 -5.39
C SER A 425 15.36 -30.38 -5.98
N MET A 426 15.28 -30.29 -7.32
CA MET A 426 14.02 -30.24 -8.05
C MET A 426 13.10 -31.43 -7.74
N LYS A 427 13.68 -32.60 -7.51
CA LYS A 427 12.95 -33.82 -7.19
C LYS A 427 12.30 -33.72 -5.81
N GLU A 428 13.03 -33.30 -4.80
CA GLU A 428 12.50 -33.06 -3.45
C GLU A 428 11.42 -31.99 -3.45
N ALA A 429 11.61 -30.89 -4.21
CA ALA A 429 10.60 -29.85 -4.33
C ALA A 429 9.29 -30.37 -4.94
N LEU A 430 9.37 -31.25 -5.95
CA LEU A 430 8.21 -31.89 -6.55
C LEU A 430 7.51 -32.80 -5.54
N GLU A 431 8.26 -33.65 -4.84
CA GLU A 431 7.74 -34.56 -3.80
C GLU A 431 7.01 -33.76 -2.69
N TYR A 432 7.54 -32.61 -2.26
CA TYR A 432 6.86 -31.75 -1.27
C TYR A 432 5.55 -31.15 -1.79
N ILE A 433 5.52 -30.70 -3.05
CA ILE A 433 4.30 -30.17 -3.67
C ILE A 433 3.24 -31.27 -3.81
N GLU A 434 3.62 -32.46 -4.25
CA GLU A 434 2.72 -33.61 -4.38
C GLU A 434 2.19 -34.05 -3.00
N SER A 435 3.05 -34.15 -1.99
CA SER A 435 2.66 -34.46 -0.61
C SER A 435 1.68 -33.43 -0.06
N TYR A 436 1.96 -32.14 -0.25
CA TYR A 436 1.06 -31.05 0.16
C TYR A 436 -0.33 -31.22 -0.45
N PHE A 437 -0.46 -31.39 -1.77
CA PHE A 437 -1.74 -31.53 -2.42
C PHE A 437 -2.46 -32.85 -2.13
N ASN A 438 -1.73 -33.89 -1.77
CA ASN A 438 -2.34 -35.15 -1.28
C ASN A 438 -3.03 -34.97 0.07
N HIS A 439 -2.48 -34.11 0.95
CA HIS A 439 -3.08 -33.78 2.24
C HIS A 439 -4.17 -32.71 2.13
N TYR A 440 -3.96 -31.67 1.32
CA TYR A 440 -4.88 -30.54 1.12
C TYR A 440 -5.55 -30.58 -0.25
N ARG A 441 -6.34 -31.62 -0.50
CA ARG A 441 -6.96 -31.87 -1.82
C ARG A 441 -7.88 -30.76 -2.28
N SER A 442 -8.71 -30.24 -1.34
CA SER A 442 -9.65 -29.18 -1.66
C SER A 442 -8.95 -27.84 -1.99
N VAL A 443 -7.71 -27.64 -1.52
CA VAL A 443 -6.89 -26.49 -1.93
C VAL A 443 -6.49 -26.62 -3.39
N LYS A 444 -6.09 -27.83 -3.84
CA LYS A 444 -5.78 -28.06 -5.26
C LYS A 444 -7.00 -27.83 -6.15
N GLU A 445 -8.15 -28.36 -5.76
CA GLU A 445 -9.42 -28.16 -6.49
C GLU A 445 -9.80 -26.67 -6.56
N LEU A 446 -9.59 -25.90 -5.49
CA LEU A 446 -9.79 -24.45 -5.48
C LEU A 446 -8.87 -23.77 -6.51
N ILE A 447 -7.59 -24.10 -6.51
CA ILE A 447 -6.60 -23.52 -7.44
C ILE A 447 -7.00 -23.81 -8.89
N ASP A 448 -7.26 -25.08 -9.21
CA ASP A 448 -7.60 -25.50 -10.56
C ASP A 448 -8.89 -24.83 -11.05
N ARG A 449 -9.94 -24.81 -10.21
CA ARG A 449 -11.21 -24.14 -10.51
C ARG A 449 -11.03 -22.64 -10.71
N THR A 450 -10.25 -21.97 -9.86
CA THR A 450 -10.03 -20.52 -9.96
C THR A 450 -9.37 -20.13 -11.27
N VAL A 451 -8.41 -20.92 -11.75
CA VAL A 451 -7.75 -20.69 -13.05
C VAL A 451 -8.73 -20.86 -14.21
N VAL A 452 -9.55 -21.92 -14.19
CA VAL A 452 -10.56 -22.17 -15.23
C VAL A 452 -11.59 -21.05 -15.29
N GLU A 453 -12.18 -20.70 -14.14
CA GLU A 453 -13.17 -19.61 -14.06
C GLU A 453 -12.60 -18.26 -14.49
N ALA A 454 -11.35 -17.96 -14.11
CA ALA A 454 -10.69 -16.73 -14.52
C ALA A 454 -10.41 -16.70 -16.04
N ALA A 455 -10.06 -17.82 -16.64
CA ALA A 455 -9.84 -17.92 -18.09
C ALA A 455 -11.15 -17.72 -18.89
N GLU A 456 -12.26 -18.27 -18.39
CA GLU A 456 -13.60 -18.11 -19.00
C GLU A 456 -14.12 -16.68 -18.88
N ARG A 457 -14.07 -16.09 -17.68
CA ARG A 457 -14.61 -14.75 -17.40
C ARG A 457 -13.69 -13.61 -17.85
N GLY A 458 -12.38 -13.87 -17.98
CA GLY A 458 -11.35 -12.86 -18.25
C GLY A 458 -10.90 -12.09 -16.99
N TYR A 459 -11.44 -12.40 -15.82
CA TYR A 459 -11.09 -11.79 -14.54
C TYR A 459 -11.31 -12.76 -13.38
N THR A 460 -10.67 -12.45 -12.25
CA THR A 460 -10.89 -13.13 -10.96
C THR A 460 -11.52 -12.17 -9.94
N VAL A 461 -12.08 -12.72 -8.84
CA VAL A 461 -12.92 -11.94 -7.90
C VAL A 461 -12.53 -12.26 -6.45
N THR A 462 -12.50 -11.23 -5.57
CA THR A 462 -12.36 -11.39 -4.12
C THR A 462 -13.70 -11.76 -3.47
N LEU A 463 -13.71 -12.13 -2.18
CA LEU A 463 -14.94 -12.36 -1.42
C LEU A 463 -15.81 -11.10 -1.29
N PHE A 464 -15.25 -9.92 -1.44
CA PHE A 464 -15.98 -8.64 -1.44
C PHE A 464 -16.45 -8.19 -2.84
N GLY A 465 -16.17 -8.99 -3.87
CA GLY A 465 -16.59 -8.71 -5.25
C GLY A 465 -15.62 -7.86 -6.07
N ARG A 466 -14.44 -7.49 -5.53
CA ARG A 466 -13.40 -6.78 -6.29
C ARG A 466 -12.94 -7.64 -7.44
N ARG A 467 -12.80 -7.05 -8.63
CA ARG A 467 -12.37 -7.74 -9.85
C ARG A 467 -10.93 -7.39 -10.19
N ARG A 468 -10.22 -8.36 -10.78
CA ARG A 468 -8.96 -8.11 -11.48
C ARG A 468 -9.00 -8.80 -12.83
N PHE A 469 -8.85 -8.03 -13.90
CA PHE A 469 -8.75 -8.54 -15.26
C PHE A 469 -7.37 -9.16 -15.48
N ILE A 470 -7.33 -10.31 -16.16
CA ILE A 470 -6.10 -11.09 -16.38
C ILE A 470 -6.02 -11.49 -17.86
N PRO A 471 -5.70 -10.54 -18.76
CA PRO A 471 -5.56 -10.82 -20.19
C PRO A 471 -4.43 -11.82 -20.48
N GLU A 472 -3.44 -11.96 -19.59
CA GLU A 472 -2.32 -12.89 -19.69
C GLU A 472 -2.75 -14.34 -19.82
N LEU A 473 -3.90 -14.74 -19.28
CA LEU A 473 -4.45 -16.11 -19.41
C LEU A 473 -4.74 -16.51 -20.85
N LYS A 474 -4.98 -15.55 -21.74
CA LYS A 474 -5.24 -15.77 -23.17
C LYS A 474 -3.98 -15.62 -24.04
N SER A 475 -2.82 -15.42 -23.45
CA SER A 475 -1.56 -15.24 -24.18
C SER A 475 -1.13 -16.57 -24.85
N PRO A 476 -0.70 -16.53 -26.13
CA PRO A 476 -0.09 -17.69 -26.78
C PRO A 476 1.33 -17.98 -26.26
N VAL A 477 1.94 -17.06 -25.51
CA VAL A 477 3.27 -17.22 -24.91
C VAL A 477 3.10 -17.93 -23.57
N GLU A 478 3.64 -19.14 -23.47
CA GLU A 478 3.52 -19.99 -22.26
C GLU A 478 3.96 -19.28 -20.97
N GLN A 479 5.06 -18.54 -21.01
CA GLN A 479 5.56 -17.80 -19.84
C GLN A 479 4.56 -16.74 -19.36
N THR A 480 3.92 -16.03 -20.29
CA THR A 480 2.89 -15.02 -19.98
C THR A 480 1.62 -15.69 -19.46
N MET A 481 1.20 -16.80 -20.06
CA MET A 481 0.05 -17.58 -19.60
C MET A 481 0.27 -18.11 -18.18
N ARG A 482 1.45 -18.63 -17.87
CA ARG A 482 1.81 -19.08 -16.51
C ARG A 482 1.82 -17.91 -15.50
N LEU A 483 2.24 -16.72 -15.93
CA LEU A 483 2.09 -15.50 -15.12
C LEU A 483 0.61 -15.24 -14.84
N GLY A 484 -0.25 -15.29 -15.87
CA GLY A 484 -1.70 -15.13 -15.73
C GLY A 484 -2.31 -16.12 -14.73
N GLN A 485 -1.91 -17.39 -14.77
CA GLN A 485 -2.37 -18.41 -13.81
C GLN A 485 -2.00 -18.03 -12.36
N ARG A 486 -0.77 -17.60 -12.12
CA ARG A 486 -0.35 -17.13 -10.78
C ARG A 486 -1.16 -15.90 -10.32
N LEU A 487 -1.39 -14.95 -11.21
CA LEU A 487 -2.21 -13.78 -10.90
C LEU A 487 -3.67 -14.16 -10.56
N ALA A 488 -4.22 -15.16 -11.28
CA ALA A 488 -5.57 -15.66 -11.03
C ALA A 488 -5.70 -16.33 -9.66
N ILE A 489 -4.69 -17.09 -9.23
CA ILE A 489 -4.68 -17.77 -7.93
C ILE A 489 -4.49 -16.78 -6.79
N ASN A 490 -3.53 -15.85 -6.93
CA ASN A 490 -3.13 -14.95 -5.85
C ASN A 490 -4.18 -13.87 -5.55
N THR A 491 -4.82 -13.33 -6.59
CA THR A 491 -5.69 -12.15 -6.43
C THR A 491 -6.90 -12.39 -5.52
N PRO A 492 -7.65 -13.51 -5.60
CA PRO A 492 -8.76 -13.75 -4.69
C PRO A 492 -8.33 -13.77 -3.21
N ILE A 493 -7.14 -14.29 -2.94
CA ILE A 493 -6.60 -14.45 -1.58
C ILE A 493 -6.07 -13.11 -1.06
N GLN A 494 -5.08 -12.54 -1.76
CA GLN A 494 -4.46 -11.27 -1.36
C GLN A 494 -5.44 -10.09 -1.42
N GLY A 495 -6.30 -10.08 -2.44
CA GLY A 495 -7.31 -9.04 -2.58
C GLY A 495 -8.38 -9.13 -1.49
N THR A 496 -8.79 -10.33 -1.08
CA THR A 496 -9.72 -10.49 0.06
C THR A 496 -9.06 -10.01 1.35
N ALA A 497 -7.79 -10.33 1.60
CA ALA A 497 -7.07 -9.81 2.76
C ALA A 497 -7.00 -8.27 2.75
N ALA A 498 -6.73 -7.68 1.59
CA ALA A 498 -6.73 -6.23 1.41
C ALA A 498 -8.12 -5.60 1.62
N ASP A 499 -9.18 -6.25 1.17
CA ASP A 499 -10.55 -5.80 1.38
C ASP A 499 -10.95 -5.90 2.86
N MET A 500 -10.56 -6.97 3.56
CA MET A 500 -10.80 -7.13 4.99
C MET A 500 -10.16 -5.99 5.80
N ILE A 501 -8.89 -5.70 5.57
CA ILE A 501 -8.22 -4.63 6.34
C ILE A 501 -8.84 -3.26 6.03
N LYS A 502 -9.22 -2.98 4.79
CA LYS A 502 -9.90 -1.73 4.40
C LYS A 502 -11.27 -1.59 5.07
N ALA A 503 -12.06 -2.66 5.11
CA ALA A 503 -13.34 -2.66 5.78
C ALA A 503 -13.17 -2.45 7.29
N ALA A 504 -12.20 -3.11 7.91
CA ALA A 504 -11.84 -2.88 9.31
C ALA A 504 -11.45 -1.42 9.58
N MET A 505 -10.60 -0.82 8.72
CA MET A 505 -10.21 0.59 8.84
C MET A 505 -11.42 1.53 8.85
N VAL A 506 -12.36 1.32 7.92
CA VAL A 506 -13.59 2.13 7.83
C VAL A 506 -14.47 1.96 9.07
N ASN A 507 -14.65 0.73 9.55
CA ASN A 507 -15.47 0.46 10.72
C ASN A 507 -14.85 1.02 12.00
N ILE A 508 -13.55 0.81 12.20
CA ILE A 508 -12.82 1.34 13.36
C ILE A 508 -12.89 2.87 13.39
N ASP A 509 -12.63 3.54 12.27
CA ASP A 509 -12.68 5.01 12.19
C ASP A 509 -14.07 5.55 12.55
N LYS A 510 -15.14 4.90 12.04
CA LYS A 510 -16.52 5.27 12.40
C LYS A 510 -16.78 5.16 13.90
N ARG A 511 -16.30 4.09 14.54
CA ARG A 511 -16.48 3.89 15.98
C ARG A 511 -15.66 4.86 16.80
N LEU A 512 -14.39 5.09 16.45
CA LEU A 512 -13.54 6.07 17.13
C LEU A 512 -14.17 7.47 17.09
N LYS A 513 -14.72 7.88 15.95
CA LYS A 513 -15.43 9.16 15.79
C LYS A 513 -16.72 9.20 16.60
N ALA A 514 -17.50 8.14 16.60
CA ALA A 514 -18.77 8.06 17.34
C ALA A 514 -18.56 8.10 18.87
N GLU A 515 -17.48 7.50 19.37
CA GLU A 515 -17.11 7.49 20.77
C GLU A 515 -16.34 8.76 21.20
N GLY A 516 -16.01 9.66 20.28
CA GLY A 516 -15.23 10.87 20.54
C GLY A 516 -13.82 10.56 21.05
N ALA A 517 -13.22 9.43 20.63
CA ALA A 517 -11.92 8.98 21.08
C ALA A 517 -10.81 9.95 20.67
N ALA A 518 -9.85 10.17 21.59
CA ALA A 518 -8.61 10.90 21.29
C ALA A 518 -7.61 10.03 20.53
N SER A 519 -7.78 8.72 20.58
CA SER A 519 -6.99 7.70 19.90
C SER A 519 -7.23 7.74 18.39
N ARG A 520 -6.19 7.43 17.59
CA ARG A 520 -6.24 7.54 16.13
C ARG A 520 -5.46 6.45 15.43
N MET A 521 -5.92 6.04 14.25
CA MET A 521 -5.17 5.20 13.31
C MET A 521 -4.12 6.07 12.60
N ILE A 522 -2.89 5.58 12.48
CA ILE A 522 -1.78 6.36 11.89
C ILE A 522 -1.10 5.69 10.71
N LEU A 523 -0.97 4.37 10.71
CA LEU A 523 -0.36 3.64 9.59
C LEU A 523 -1.12 2.34 9.29
N GLN A 524 -1.04 1.93 8.03
CA GLN A 524 -1.39 0.60 7.56
C GLN A 524 -0.17 0.00 6.84
N ILE A 525 0.27 -1.19 7.26
CA ILE A 525 1.44 -1.89 6.74
C ILE A 525 1.07 -3.34 6.48
N HIS A 526 1.01 -3.77 5.21
CA HIS A 526 0.61 -5.13 4.81
C HIS A 526 -0.74 -5.56 5.42
N ASP A 527 -0.73 -6.43 6.42
CA ASP A 527 -1.92 -6.94 7.12
C ASP A 527 -2.06 -6.35 8.55
N GLU A 528 -1.32 -5.28 8.85
CA GLU A 528 -1.18 -4.62 10.14
C GLU A 528 -1.75 -3.20 10.12
N LEU A 529 -2.40 -2.81 11.21
CA LEU A 529 -2.80 -1.43 11.51
C LEU A 529 -2.04 -0.93 12.74
N LEU A 530 -1.48 0.27 12.63
CA LEU A 530 -0.81 0.95 13.74
C LEU A 530 -1.66 2.12 14.21
N PHE A 531 -1.85 2.19 15.53
CA PHE A 531 -2.63 3.23 16.20
C PHE A 531 -1.75 3.98 17.20
N GLU A 532 -2.07 5.25 17.41
CA GLU A 532 -1.61 6.06 18.53
C GLU A 532 -2.78 6.17 19.52
N VAL A 533 -2.69 5.45 20.64
CA VAL A 533 -3.79 5.24 21.58
C VAL A 533 -3.52 6.01 22.88
N ALA A 534 -4.48 6.83 23.30
CA ALA A 534 -4.39 7.56 24.58
C ALA A 534 -4.38 6.57 25.76
N ASP A 535 -3.47 6.78 26.73
CA ASP A 535 -3.28 5.86 27.86
C ASP A 535 -4.58 5.57 28.64
N LYS A 536 -5.45 6.57 28.77
CA LYS A 536 -6.75 6.44 29.48
C LYS A 536 -7.81 5.66 28.71
N GLU A 537 -7.65 5.49 27.39
CA GLU A 537 -8.62 4.82 26.51
C GLU A 537 -8.15 3.40 26.15
N PHE A 538 -6.93 3.02 26.55
CA PHE A 538 -6.21 1.87 26.00
C PHE A 538 -7.01 0.58 25.97
N GLY A 539 -7.58 0.14 27.09
CA GLY A 539 -8.31 -1.13 27.16
C GLY A 539 -9.59 -1.15 26.31
N ALA A 540 -10.31 -0.02 26.25
CA ALA A 540 -11.51 0.09 25.44
C ALA A 540 -11.18 0.07 23.93
N ILE A 541 -10.15 0.81 23.55
CA ILE A 541 -9.72 0.91 22.14
C ILE A 541 -9.10 -0.41 21.66
N GLU A 542 -8.31 -1.11 22.49
CA GLU A 542 -7.80 -2.45 22.14
C GLU A 542 -8.96 -3.42 21.86
N ALA A 543 -9.97 -3.45 22.73
CA ALA A 543 -11.13 -4.31 22.56
C ALA A 543 -11.93 -3.97 21.29
N LEU A 544 -12.16 -2.66 21.02
CA LEU A 544 -12.82 -2.17 19.83
C LEU A 544 -12.08 -2.60 18.55
N ILE A 545 -10.76 -2.37 18.49
CA ILE A 545 -9.95 -2.72 17.31
C ILE A 545 -10.01 -4.23 17.05
N ARG A 546 -9.86 -5.05 18.08
CA ARG A 546 -9.94 -6.50 17.97
C ARG A 546 -11.30 -6.94 17.45
N GLU A 547 -12.39 -6.42 18.02
CA GLU A 547 -13.76 -6.74 17.61
C GLU A 547 -13.99 -6.41 16.12
N GLU A 548 -13.65 -5.21 15.68
CA GLU A 548 -13.88 -4.79 14.30
C GLU A 548 -13.00 -5.52 13.28
N MET A 549 -11.74 -5.82 13.62
CA MET A 549 -10.86 -6.58 12.74
C MET A 549 -11.29 -8.05 12.65
N GLU A 550 -11.57 -8.71 13.78
CA GLU A 550 -11.98 -10.12 13.78
C GLU A 550 -13.40 -10.32 13.22
N GLY A 551 -14.27 -9.30 13.35
CA GLY A 551 -15.67 -9.32 12.89
C GLY A 551 -15.89 -8.84 11.45
N THR A 552 -14.85 -8.47 10.71
CA THR A 552 -14.96 -7.85 9.36
C THR A 552 -15.75 -8.70 8.36
N ILE A 553 -15.57 -10.00 8.40
CA ILE A 553 -16.25 -11.00 7.57
C ILE A 553 -16.35 -12.33 8.30
N GLU A 554 -17.47 -13.03 8.11
CA GLU A 554 -17.64 -14.39 8.64
C GLU A 554 -16.93 -15.41 7.73
N LEU A 555 -15.89 -16.03 8.24
CA LEU A 555 -15.19 -17.14 7.59
C LEU A 555 -15.56 -18.47 8.24
N LYS A 556 -15.31 -19.60 7.53
CA LYS A 556 -15.45 -20.95 8.09
C LYS A 556 -14.44 -21.25 9.22
N VAL A 557 -13.47 -20.40 9.40
CA VAL A 557 -12.41 -20.48 10.41
C VAL A 557 -12.36 -19.17 11.20
N PRO A 558 -11.99 -19.19 12.49
CA PRO A 558 -11.87 -17.96 13.26
C PRO A 558 -10.85 -17.00 12.63
N VAL A 559 -11.20 -15.72 12.51
CA VAL A 559 -10.23 -14.65 12.25
C VAL A 559 -9.59 -14.29 13.59
N LYS A 560 -8.27 -14.15 13.63
CA LYS A 560 -7.52 -13.79 14.84
C LYS A 560 -6.60 -12.61 14.58
N VAL A 561 -6.55 -11.70 15.55
CA VAL A 561 -5.71 -10.51 15.52
C VAL A 561 -4.72 -10.57 16.69
N ASN A 562 -3.44 -10.43 16.37
CA ASN A 562 -2.38 -10.24 17.37
C ASN A 562 -2.28 -8.76 17.69
N VAL A 563 -2.33 -8.42 18.97
CA VAL A 563 -2.20 -7.04 19.42
C VAL A 563 -0.97 -6.91 20.29
N LYS A 564 -0.16 -5.90 20.03
CA LYS A 564 1.02 -5.50 20.81
C LYS A 564 0.96 -4.01 21.12
N SER A 565 1.58 -3.60 22.22
CA SER A 565 1.66 -2.18 22.58
C SER A 565 3.05 -1.78 23.03
N GLY A 566 3.44 -0.54 22.76
CA GLY A 566 4.76 -0.04 23.08
C GLY A 566 4.87 1.49 22.97
N ILE A 567 6.01 2.00 23.38
CA ILE A 567 6.30 3.46 23.34
C ILE A 567 6.87 3.90 21.99
N ASN A 568 7.39 2.97 21.20
CA ASN A 568 7.90 3.19 19.86
C ASN A 568 7.49 2.05 18.93
N TRP A 569 7.69 2.22 17.62
CA TRP A 569 7.26 1.24 16.63
C TRP A 569 8.01 -0.10 16.73
N ASN A 570 9.30 -0.09 17.07
CA ASN A 570 10.07 -1.32 17.25
C ASN A 570 9.55 -2.20 18.40
N ALA A 571 8.99 -1.59 19.44
CA ALA A 571 8.45 -2.30 20.61
C ALA A 571 7.12 -3.03 20.34
N VAL A 572 6.47 -2.78 19.20
CA VAL A 572 5.16 -3.37 18.82
C VAL A 572 5.27 -4.36 17.65
N GLU A 573 6.50 -4.71 17.25
CA GLU A 573 6.80 -5.68 16.19
C GLU A 573 6.68 -7.16 16.64
#